data_f2ca55d7d0afa7fb7f29d2a5de826a02
#
_entry.id   f2ca55d7d0afa7fb7f29d2a5de826a02
#
_cell.length_a   1.000
_cell.length_b   1.000
_cell.length_c   1.000
_cell.angle_alpha   90.00
_cell.angle_beta   90.00
_cell.angle_gamma   90.00
#
_symmetry.space_group_name_H-M   'P 1'
#
loop_
_entity.id
_entity.type
_entity.pdbx_description
1 polymer ?
#
loop_
_entity_poly.entity_id
_entity_poly.type
_entity_poly.pdbx_seq_one_letter_code
_entity_poly.pdbx_strand_id
1 'polypeptide(L)'
;ELEGAIARLSREEKITKNSITIELIKKVVRELSGNRKHINIEAVIKAVSKRFNISVSQLQSKRKTRSLALPRQIAMHISRKLTNMSLLEIGGYIGGRDHSTVIYADEKITKMSMKDKNLQLILQKLESELQK
;
A
#
# COMPACT_ATOMS: atom_id res chain seq x y z
N GLU A 1 0.71 34.69 -5.11
CA GLU A 1 0.94 34.48 -4.90
C GLU A 1 0.85 33.68 -5.12
N LEU A 2 0.93 33.14 -5.61
CA LEU A 2 1.38 32.74 -5.38
C LEU A 2 1.94 32.88 -5.95
N GLU A 3 2.77 33.47 -6.34
CA GLU A 3 3.34 33.94 -6.10
C GLU A 3 3.17 34.62 -5.89
N GLY A 4 3.23 35.00 -5.65
CA GLY A 4 3.28 35.67 -4.87
C GLY A 4 2.81 35.51 -4.08
N ALA A 5 2.61 35.31 -3.77
CA ALA A 5 2.64 34.94 -2.75
C ALA A 5 3.02 33.92 -3.01
N ILE A 6 3.49 33.84 -3.84
CA ILE A 6 4.24 33.11 -3.97
C ILE A 6 5.07 33.65 -4.60
N ALA A 7 5.38 34.40 -4.84
CA ALA A 7 6.40 34.86 -5.19
C ALA A 7 6.65 35.97 -4.60
N ARG A 8 6.35 36.24 -3.81
CA ARG A 8 6.64 36.81 -3.08
C ARG A 8 6.79 36.40 -2.25
N LEU A 9 6.80 36.23 -2.11
CA LEU A 9 7.20 35.81 -1.30
C LEU A 9 8.17 35.35 -1.62
N SER A 10 9.02 35.89 -2.26
CA SER A 10 9.77 35.18 -2.84
C SER A 10 11.00 35.58 -2.76
N ARG A 11 11.52 36.07 -1.79
CA ARG A 11 12.44 36.04 -1.52
C ARG A 11 12.73 35.65 -0.25
N GLU A 12 13.02 36.23 0.76
CA GLU A 12 13.06 35.74 1.96
C GLU A 12 11.99 35.06 2.00
N GLU A 13 11.37 35.65 1.48
CA GLU A 13 10.34 35.09 1.14
C GLU A 13 10.54 33.84 0.48
N LYS A 14 11.64 33.53 -0.14
CA LYS A 14 11.85 32.28 -0.80
C LYS A 14 11.84 31.10 0.10
N ILE A 15 12.51 31.17 1.22
CA ILE A 15 12.50 30.06 2.17
C ILE A 15 11.13 29.87 2.75
N THR A 16 10.50 30.95 3.13
CA THR A 16 9.16 30.87 3.66
C THR A 16 8.19 30.35 2.63
N LYS A 17 8.34 30.80 1.41
CA LYS A 17 7.49 30.32 0.33
C LYS A 17 7.66 28.87 0.09
N ASN A 18 8.89 28.37 0.10
CA ASN A 18 9.13 26.96 -0.13
C ASN A 18 8.48 26.12 0.95
N SER A 19 8.57 26.55 2.20
CA SER A 19 7.91 25.84 3.29
C SER A 19 6.41 25.81 3.12
N ILE A 20 5.85 26.96 2.79
CA ILE A 20 4.41 27.10 2.57
C ILE A 20 3.98 26.24 1.39
N THR A 21 4.78 26.24 0.34
CA THR A 21 4.46 25.45 -0.86
C THR A 21 4.44 23.97 -0.55
N ILE A 22 5.40 23.49 0.22
CA ILE A 22 5.44 22.07 0.59
C ILE A 22 4.21 21.71 1.41
N GLU A 23 3.85 22.58 2.37
CA GLU A 23 2.66 22.32 3.17
C GLU A 23 1.38 22.38 2.36
N LEU A 24 1.31 23.28 1.40
CA LEU A 24 0.16 23.33 0.51
C LEU A 24 0.06 22.08 -0.34
N ILE A 25 1.18 21.61 -0.84
CA ILE A 25 1.20 20.37 -1.62
C ILE A 25 0.74 19.20 -0.75
N LYS A 26 1.24 19.11 0.47
CA LYS A 26 0.80 18.07 1.39
C LYS A 26 -0.69 18.15 1.68
N LYS A 27 -1.19 19.36 1.85
CA LYS A 27 -2.60 19.57 2.11
C LYS A 27 -3.46 19.15 0.92
N VAL A 28 -3.06 19.55 -0.29
CA VAL A 28 -3.78 19.19 -1.49
C VAL A 28 -3.76 17.68 -1.70
N VAL A 29 -2.62 17.06 -1.50
CA VAL A 29 -2.51 15.62 -1.62
C VAL A 29 -3.42 14.93 -0.61
N ARG A 30 -3.46 15.45 0.60
CA ARG A 30 -4.32 14.90 1.65
C ARG A 30 -5.79 15.06 1.28
N GLU A 31 -6.18 16.21 0.76
CA GLU A 31 -7.55 16.46 0.35
C GLU A 31 -7.95 15.57 -0.83
N LEU A 32 -7.07 15.43 -1.79
CA LEU A 32 -7.32 14.54 -2.91
C LEU A 32 -7.40 13.09 -2.44
N SER A 33 -6.53 12.71 -1.52
CA SER A 33 -6.55 11.37 -0.95
C SER A 33 -7.77 11.15 -0.07
N GLY A 34 -8.27 12.22 0.55
CA GLY A 34 -9.47 12.14 1.38
C GLY A 34 -10.70 11.76 0.61
N ASN A 35 -10.69 11.97 -0.68
CA ASN A 35 -11.79 11.54 -1.54
C ASN A 35 -11.69 10.07 -1.89
N ARG A 36 -10.56 9.45 -1.56
CA ARG A 36 -10.37 8.02 -1.75
C ARG A 36 -10.66 7.34 -0.43
N LYS A 37 -11.27 6.17 -0.50
CA LYS A 37 -11.45 5.38 0.70
C LYS A 37 -10.10 4.98 1.23
N HIS A 38 -9.92 5.10 2.53
CA HIS A 38 -8.75 4.54 3.18
C HIS A 38 -8.82 3.04 3.06
N ILE A 39 -7.82 2.45 2.44
CA ILE A 39 -7.75 1.01 2.28
C ILE A 39 -7.15 0.46 3.57
N ASN A 40 -7.91 -0.39 4.25
CA ASN A 40 -7.39 -1.05 5.43
C ASN A 40 -6.98 -2.48 5.08
N ILE A 41 -6.19 -3.08 5.94
CA ILE A 41 -5.63 -4.39 5.67
C ILE A 41 -6.71 -5.47 5.60
N GLU A 42 -7.81 -5.28 6.31
CA GLU A 42 -8.91 -6.22 6.27
C GLU A 42 -9.52 -6.31 4.88
N ALA A 43 -9.64 -5.16 4.20
CA ALA A 43 -10.12 -5.14 2.83
C ALA A 43 -9.15 -5.88 1.90
N VAL A 44 -7.84 -5.68 2.11
CA VAL A 44 -6.82 -6.38 1.33
C VAL A 44 -6.93 -7.88 1.52
N ILE A 45 -7.04 -8.32 2.77
CA ILE A 45 -7.14 -9.74 3.09
C ILE A 45 -8.40 -10.35 2.46
N LYS A 46 -9.52 -9.64 2.52
CA LYS A 46 -10.76 -10.11 1.91
C LYS A 46 -10.64 -10.24 0.40
N ALA A 47 -10.05 -9.25 -0.25
CA ALA A 47 -9.89 -9.27 -1.69
C ALA A 47 -9.00 -10.44 -2.13
N VAL A 48 -7.90 -10.65 -1.42
CA VAL A 48 -6.98 -11.74 -1.73
C VAL A 48 -7.65 -13.09 -1.48
N SER A 49 -8.36 -13.22 -0.36
CA SER A 49 -9.02 -14.50 -0.05
C SER A 49 -10.06 -14.84 -1.11
N LYS A 50 -10.80 -13.86 -1.56
CA LYS A 50 -11.79 -14.06 -2.61
C LYS A 50 -11.14 -14.46 -3.93
N ARG A 51 -10.06 -13.78 -4.27
CA ARG A 51 -9.36 -14.05 -5.55
C ARG A 51 -8.80 -15.45 -5.62
N PHE A 52 -8.26 -15.94 -4.50
CA PHE A 52 -7.62 -17.25 -4.45
C PHE A 52 -8.52 -18.34 -3.88
N ASN A 53 -9.76 -17.99 -3.58
CA ASN A 53 -10.75 -18.94 -3.07
C ASN A 53 -10.28 -19.64 -1.80
N ILE A 54 -9.76 -18.87 -0.88
CA ILE A 54 -9.34 -19.36 0.43
C ILE A 54 -10.03 -18.48 1.48
N SER A 55 -10.10 -18.98 2.71
CA SER A 55 -10.77 -18.21 3.76
C SER A 55 -9.82 -17.18 4.36
N VAL A 56 -10.42 -16.15 4.96
CA VAL A 56 -9.65 -15.15 5.69
C VAL A 56 -8.91 -15.82 6.85
N SER A 57 -9.56 -16.77 7.51
CA SER A 57 -8.92 -17.55 8.59
C SER A 57 -7.65 -18.22 8.14
N GLN A 58 -7.69 -18.82 6.94
CA GLN A 58 -6.52 -19.50 6.40
C GLN A 58 -5.39 -18.52 6.13
N LEU A 59 -5.70 -17.36 5.57
CA LEU A 59 -4.68 -16.35 5.32
C LEU A 59 -4.03 -15.89 6.62
N GLN A 60 -4.84 -15.74 7.66
CA GLN A 60 -4.36 -15.23 8.94
C GLN A 60 -3.82 -16.32 9.86
N SER A 61 -3.90 -17.57 9.44
CA SER A 61 -3.43 -18.67 10.26
C SER A 61 -1.91 -18.76 10.23
N LYS A 62 -1.36 -19.51 11.17
CA LYS A 62 0.08 -19.77 11.23
C LYS A 62 0.48 -20.95 10.36
N ARG A 63 -0.46 -21.52 9.64
CA ARG A 63 -0.16 -22.68 8.79
C ARG A 63 0.82 -22.30 7.68
N LYS A 64 1.76 -23.18 7.45
CA LYS A 64 2.79 -22.98 6.44
C LYS A 64 2.52 -23.89 5.25
N THR A 65 1.29 -23.92 4.77
CA THR A 65 0.97 -24.73 3.60
C THR A 65 1.38 -23.97 2.35
N ARG A 66 1.80 -24.73 1.37
CA ARG A 66 2.30 -24.18 0.12
C ARG A 66 1.25 -23.36 -0.61
N SER A 67 0.01 -23.81 -0.55
CA SER A 67 -1.09 -23.11 -1.23
C SER A 67 -1.41 -21.76 -0.63
N LEU A 68 -0.97 -21.49 0.60
CA LEU A 68 -1.21 -20.20 1.25
C LEU A 68 -0.03 -19.24 1.11
N ALA A 69 1.12 -19.73 0.64
CA ALA A 69 2.32 -18.90 0.57
C ALA A 69 2.17 -17.73 -0.39
N LEU A 70 1.78 -18.00 -1.62
CA LEU A 70 1.65 -16.95 -2.62
C LEU A 70 0.55 -15.96 -2.28
N PRO A 71 -0.66 -16.40 -1.88
CA PRO A 71 -1.69 -15.44 -1.48
C PRO A 71 -1.26 -14.53 -0.34
N ARG A 72 -0.56 -15.09 0.66
CA ARG A 72 -0.05 -14.28 1.78
C ARG A 72 0.96 -13.25 1.31
N GLN A 73 1.86 -13.66 0.44
CA GLN A 73 2.88 -12.76 -0.09
C GLN A 73 2.26 -11.64 -0.90
N ILE A 74 1.24 -11.94 -1.67
CA ILE A 74 0.50 -10.93 -2.43
C ILE A 74 -0.22 -9.98 -1.48
N ALA A 75 -0.84 -10.51 -0.43
CA ALA A 75 -1.52 -9.69 0.56
C ALA A 75 -0.54 -8.75 1.26
N MET A 76 0.64 -9.23 1.61
CA MET A 76 1.68 -8.40 2.23
C MET A 76 2.15 -7.31 1.29
N HIS A 77 2.37 -7.66 0.02
CA HIS A 77 2.82 -6.71 -0.99
C HIS A 77 1.79 -5.58 -1.18
N ILE A 78 0.53 -5.95 -1.35
CA ILE A 78 -0.53 -4.97 -1.57
C ILE A 78 -0.75 -4.13 -0.31
N SER A 79 -0.70 -4.76 0.86
CA SER A 79 -0.87 -4.03 2.12
C SER A 79 0.21 -2.98 2.30
N ARG A 80 1.46 -3.32 1.98
CA ARG A 80 2.55 -2.37 2.07
C ARG A 80 2.37 -1.22 1.09
N LYS A 81 1.85 -1.52 -0.09
CA LYS A 81 1.69 -0.54 -1.15
C LYS A 81 0.50 0.39 -0.92
N LEU A 82 -0.62 -0.14 -0.46
CA LEU A 82 -1.88 0.60 -0.41
C LEU A 82 -2.32 1.04 0.98
N THR A 83 -1.71 0.53 2.04
CA THR A 83 -2.08 0.93 3.38
C THR A 83 -0.92 1.70 4.02
N ASN A 84 -1.21 2.40 5.11
CA ASN A 84 -0.19 3.12 5.86
C ASN A 84 0.30 2.32 7.06
N MET A 85 0.07 1.02 7.04
CA MET A 85 0.44 0.17 8.17
C MET A 85 1.92 -0.14 8.15
N SER A 86 2.49 -0.31 9.33
CA SER A 86 3.89 -0.68 9.46
C SER A 86 4.10 -2.14 9.05
N LEU A 87 5.33 -2.49 8.77
CA LEU A 87 5.66 -3.86 8.41
C LEU A 87 5.29 -4.83 9.53
N LEU A 88 5.50 -4.42 10.76
CA LEU A 88 5.17 -5.23 11.91
C LEU A 88 3.67 -5.48 12.01
N GLU A 89 2.89 -4.43 11.78
CA GLU A 89 1.43 -4.55 11.80
C GLU A 89 0.92 -5.46 10.70
N ILE A 90 1.47 -5.29 9.49
CA ILE A 90 1.07 -6.13 8.36
C ILE A 90 1.36 -7.59 8.68
N GLY A 91 2.55 -7.88 9.18
CA GLY A 91 2.92 -9.24 9.55
C GLY A 91 2.02 -9.81 10.62
N GLY A 92 1.64 -8.98 11.59
CA GLY A 92 0.75 -9.39 12.66
C GLY A 92 -0.62 -9.81 12.17
N TYR A 93 -1.15 -9.11 11.17
CA TYR A 93 -2.45 -9.44 10.60
C TYR A 93 -2.41 -10.68 9.69
N ILE A 94 -1.24 -10.98 9.14
CA ILE A 94 -1.12 -12.09 8.18
C ILE A 94 -0.28 -13.21 8.80
N GLY A 95 -0.86 -13.86 9.80
CA GLY A 95 -0.27 -15.05 10.40
C GLY A 95 0.80 -14.81 11.46
N GLY A 96 0.87 -13.60 12.01
CA GLY A 96 1.86 -13.30 13.04
C GLY A 96 3.29 -13.38 12.54
N ARG A 97 3.53 -12.89 11.32
CA ARG A 97 4.86 -12.89 10.72
C ARG A 97 5.65 -11.67 11.16
N ASP A 98 6.97 -11.76 11.13
CA ASP A 98 7.81 -10.64 11.49
C ASP A 98 8.01 -9.71 10.29
N HIS A 99 8.64 -8.57 10.53
CA HIS A 99 8.82 -7.57 9.48
C HIS A 99 9.73 -8.06 8.36
N SER A 100 10.69 -8.93 8.66
CA SER A 100 11.58 -9.49 7.64
C SER A 100 10.81 -10.32 6.63
N THR A 101 9.82 -11.07 7.11
CA THR A 101 8.97 -11.88 6.24
C THR A 101 8.16 -11.00 5.30
N VAL A 102 7.65 -9.86 5.81
CA VAL A 102 6.89 -8.94 4.99
C VAL A 102 7.77 -8.29 3.92
N ILE A 103 8.98 -7.88 4.29
CA ILE A 103 9.94 -7.30 3.34
C ILE A 103 10.27 -8.32 2.26
N TYR A 104 10.56 -9.54 2.65
CA TYR A 104 10.89 -10.60 1.70
C TYR A 104 9.73 -10.84 0.73
N ALA A 105 8.51 -10.90 1.25
CA ALA A 105 7.34 -11.14 0.44
C ALA A 105 7.14 -10.01 -0.58
N ASP A 106 7.27 -8.78 -0.13
CA ASP A 106 7.11 -7.62 -0.98
C ASP A 106 8.13 -7.61 -2.11
N GLU A 107 9.39 -7.86 -1.77
CA GLU A 107 10.46 -7.90 -2.78
C GLU A 107 10.25 -9.04 -3.76
N LYS A 108 9.85 -10.20 -3.26
CA LYS A 108 9.62 -11.36 -4.10
C LYS A 108 8.50 -11.12 -5.11
N ILE A 109 7.38 -10.59 -4.63
CA ILE A 109 6.24 -10.31 -5.51
C ILE A 109 6.61 -9.23 -6.53
N THR A 110 7.34 -8.21 -6.12
CA THR A 110 7.79 -7.17 -7.03
C THR A 110 8.64 -7.75 -8.16
N LYS A 111 9.60 -8.59 -7.80
CA LYS A 111 10.48 -9.21 -8.80
C LYS A 111 9.72 -10.17 -9.71
N MET A 112 8.85 -10.99 -9.14
CA MET A 112 8.06 -11.94 -9.92
C MET A 112 7.15 -11.22 -10.90
N SER A 113 6.55 -10.12 -10.49
CA SER A 113 5.62 -9.39 -11.34
C SER A 113 6.32 -8.75 -12.53
N MET A 114 7.61 -8.50 -12.44
CA MET A 114 8.36 -7.95 -13.57
C MET A 114 8.45 -8.93 -14.73
N LYS A 115 8.38 -10.23 -14.43
CA LYS A 115 8.54 -11.26 -15.46
C LYS A 115 7.27 -12.04 -15.75
N ASP A 116 6.29 -11.97 -14.85
CA ASP A 116 5.07 -12.76 -14.97
C ASP A 116 3.88 -11.85 -15.22
N LYS A 117 3.39 -11.85 -16.44
CA LYS A 117 2.26 -11.01 -16.82
C LYS A 117 0.97 -11.41 -16.12
N ASN A 118 0.80 -12.70 -15.85
CA ASN A 118 -0.39 -13.17 -15.12
C ASN A 118 -0.41 -12.59 -13.73
N LEU A 119 0.73 -12.59 -13.06
CA LEU A 119 0.82 -12.00 -11.74
C LEU A 119 0.55 -10.50 -11.77
N GLN A 120 1.09 -9.80 -12.78
CA GLN A 120 0.81 -8.39 -12.97
C GLN A 120 -0.69 -8.12 -13.08
N LEU A 121 -1.38 -8.94 -13.85
CA LEU A 121 -2.82 -8.78 -14.03
C LEU A 121 -3.58 -9.03 -12.74
N ILE A 122 -3.17 -10.04 -11.99
CA ILE A 122 -3.80 -10.33 -10.69
C ILE A 122 -3.63 -9.13 -9.75
N LEU A 123 -2.41 -8.61 -9.69
CA LEU A 123 -2.14 -7.45 -8.83
C LEU A 123 -2.93 -6.23 -9.27
N GLN A 124 -2.99 -5.97 -10.56
CA GLN A 124 -3.74 -4.84 -11.09
C GLN A 124 -5.22 -4.96 -10.78
N LYS A 125 -5.78 -6.14 -10.92
CA LYS A 125 -7.18 -6.37 -10.61
C LYS A 125 -7.47 -6.16 -9.13
N LEU A 126 -6.63 -6.70 -8.27
CA LEU A 126 -6.80 -6.55 -6.83
C LEU A 126 -6.70 -5.08 -6.42
N GLU A 127 -5.70 -4.39 -6.93
CA GLU A 127 -5.51 -2.97 -6.60
C GLU A 127 -6.68 -2.14 -7.12
N SER A 128 -7.15 -2.45 -8.31
CA SER A 128 -8.29 -1.73 -8.89
C SER A 128 -9.56 -1.92 -8.06
N GLU A 129 -9.82 -3.15 -7.64
CA GLU A 129 -10.97 -3.43 -6.79
C GLU A 129 -10.89 -2.70 -5.46
N LEU A 130 -9.71 -2.64 -4.90
CA LEU A 130 -9.52 -2.01 -3.59
C LEU A 130 -9.61 -0.48 -3.66
N GLN A 131 -9.32 0.09 -4.81
CA GLN A 131 -9.32 1.53 -4.99
C GLN A 131 -10.64 2.09 -5.52
N LYS A 132 -11.61 1.25 -5.71
CA LYS A 132 -12.93 1.71 -6.15
C LYS A 132 -13.68 2.53 -5.12
#